data_1fdbe2694ba140519f9f233096fc7a20
#
_entry.id   1fdbe2694ba140519f9f233096fc7a20
#
_cell.length_a   1.000
_cell.length_b   1.000
_cell.length_c   1.000
_cell.angle_alpha   90.00
_cell.angle_beta   90.00
_cell.angle_gamma   90.00
#
_symmetry.space_group_name_H-M   'P 1'
#
loop_
_entity.id
_entity.type
_entity.pdbx_description
1 polymer ?
#
loop_
_entity_poly.entity_id
_entity_poly.type
_entity_poly.pdbx_seq_one_letter_code
_entity_poly.pdbx_strand_id
1 'polypeptide(L)'
;MSDSNNTNPDFVAEGFEQSWNHLDASHLTEDKVLEADVVIVGSGAGGGNSAEILAEAGLKVIIVEEGPLQTSKDFQMKEDEAYSKLYQESSARQTKDRGIKIFQGRMVGGGTGINWTTSFRTPPTTLKYWSEEMGVKGFSADEMRPWFEWAEKRYKIQQWTVPPNANNIALEKGCEKLGASWGKISRNVNGCLDLGYCGTGCPVNAKQSTLVTTIPGALKAGATLISKARAEDFVLTKGKITELKCRAMTPRGNVPSGRLIKIKASHYVLAAGAIGSPAILLRSAEKSLNPHGLVGTRTFLHPVN
;
A
#
# COMPACT_ATOMS: atom_id res chain seq x y z
N MET A 1 -28.01 -31.77 13.22
CA MET A 1 -26.67 -31.24 13.00
C MET A 1 -26.85 -29.82 12.51
N SER A 2 -26.73 -28.86 13.40
CA SER A 2 -26.99 -27.45 13.13
C SER A 2 -25.73 -26.83 12.53
N ASP A 3 -25.80 -26.49 11.26
CA ASP A 3 -24.84 -25.60 10.63
C ASP A 3 -24.94 -24.20 11.27
N SER A 4 -24.18 -23.99 12.31
CA SER A 4 -23.96 -22.65 12.85
C SER A 4 -22.92 -21.96 11.98
N ASN A 5 -23.30 -21.49 10.80
CA ASN A 5 -22.57 -20.50 10.05
C ASN A 5 -22.62 -19.14 10.77
N ASN A 6 -21.98 -19.09 11.93
CA ASN A 6 -21.76 -17.82 12.63
C ASN A 6 -20.46 -17.20 12.11
N THR A 7 -20.43 -16.88 10.83
CA THR A 7 -19.36 -16.07 10.25
C THR A 7 -19.70 -14.62 10.53
N ASN A 8 -18.91 -13.96 11.37
CA ASN A 8 -18.96 -12.50 11.47
C ASN A 8 -18.84 -11.91 10.04
N PRO A 9 -19.75 -11.00 9.65
CA PRO A 9 -19.74 -10.44 8.30
C PRO A 9 -18.38 -9.80 8.02
N ASP A 10 -17.74 -10.24 6.93
CA ASP A 10 -16.51 -9.62 6.43
C ASP A 10 -16.89 -8.70 5.27
N PHE A 11 -17.20 -7.45 5.58
CA PHE A 11 -17.65 -6.46 4.60
C PHE A 11 -16.65 -6.25 3.44
N VAL A 12 -15.37 -6.55 3.65
CA VAL A 12 -14.34 -6.43 2.60
C VAL A 12 -14.46 -7.59 1.62
N ALA A 13 -14.49 -8.82 2.13
CA ALA A 13 -14.65 -10.01 1.30
C ALA A 13 -16.01 -9.98 0.57
N GLU A 14 -17.09 -9.65 1.28
CA GLU A 14 -18.43 -9.53 0.72
C GLU A 14 -18.52 -8.46 -0.38
N GLY A 15 -17.88 -7.30 -0.17
CA GLY A 15 -17.84 -6.24 -1.18
C GLY A 15 -17.17 -6.69 -2.47
N PHE A 16 -16.06 -7.42 -2.39
CA PHE A 16 -15.38 -7.97 -3.56
C PHE A 16 -16.16 -9.11 -4.23
N GLU A 17 -16.89 -9.90 -3.46
CA GLU A 17 -17.71 -11.00 -4.00
C GLU A 17 -18.98 -10.51 -4.69
N GLN A 18 -19.57 -9.40 -4.24
CA GLN A 18 -20.94 -9.03 -4.62
C GLN A 18 -21.08 -7.78 -5.48
N SER A 19 -20.26 -6.76 -5.29
CA SER A 19 -20.63 -5.44 -5.83
C SER A 19 -19.52 -4.53 -6.30
N TRP A 20 -18.27 -4.74 -5.91
CA TRP A 20 -17.19 -3.82 -6.28
C TRP A 20 -16.56 -4.16 -7.62
N ASN A 21 -16.19 -3.11 -8.37
CA ASN A 21 -15.53 -3.26 -9.66
C ASN A 21 -14.10 -3.78 -9.48
N HIS A 22 -13.95 -5.10 -9.52
CA HIS A 22 -12.65 -5.78 -9.42
C HIS A 22 -12.41 -6.66 -10.65
N LEU A 23 -11.24 -6.50 -11.25
CA LEU A 23 -10.73 -7.32 -12.34
C LEU A 23 -9.45 -8.04 -11.87
N ASP A 24 -9.49 -9.35 -11.71
CA ASP A 24 -8.29 -10.17 -11.58
C ASP A 24 -7.70 -10.40 -12.98
N ALA A 25 -6.58 -9.74 -13.27
CA ALA A 25 -5.97 -9.78 -14.58
C ALA A 25 -5.45 -11.17 -14.98
N SER A 26 -5.24 -12.08 -14.02
CA SER A 26 -4.81 -13.44 -14.32
C SER A 26 -5.85 -14.28 -15.09
N HIS A 27 -7.10 -13.85 -15.11
CA HIS A 27 -8.18 -14.49 -15.81
C HIS A 27 -8.42 -13.93 -17.23
N LEU A 28 -7.61 -12.98 -17.67
CA LEU A 28 -7.75 -12.41 -19.01
C LEU A 28 -7.42 -13.43 -20.10
N THR A 29 -8.35 -13.60 -21.03
CA THR A 29 -8.20 -14.43 -22.23
C THR A 29 -7.73 -13.64 -23.45
N GLU A 30 -7.87 -12.31 -23.41
CA GLU A 30 -7.49 -11.36 -24.46
C GLU A 30 -6.88 -10.09 -23.87
N ASP A 31 -6.21 -9.31 -24.70
CA ASP A 31 -5.67 -8.00 -24.31
C ASP A 31 -6.82 -7.01 -24.05
N LYS A 32 -6.62 -6.06 -23.14
CA LYS A 32 -7.60 -5.04 -22.80
C LYS A 32 -7.11 -3.63 -23.05
N VAL A 33 -8.03 -2.77 -23.51
CA VAL A 33 -7.82 -1.33 -23.54
C VAL A 33 -8.90 -0.69 -22.65
N LEU A 34 -8.49 0.13 -21.71
CA LEU A 34 -9.34 0.78 -20.73
C LEU A 34 -9.14 2.30 -20.75
N GLU A 35 -10.14 3.03 -20.31
CA GLU A 35 -10.08 4.49 -20.20
C GLU A 35 -10.58 4.96 -18.83
N ALA A 36 -9.94 5.98 -18.28
CA ALA A 36 -10.27 6.58 -16.99
C ALA A 36 -9.95 8.09 -17.00
N ASP A 37 -10.39 8.82 -15.99
CA ASP A 37 -9.91 10.16 -15.73
C ASP A 37 -8.54 10.10 -15.06
N VAL A 38 -8.39 9.16 -14.12
CA VAL A 38 -7.16 8.96 -13.35
C VAL A 38 -6.79 7.49 -13.29
N VAL A 39 -5.53 7.19 -13.58
CA VAL A 39 -4.93 5.86 -13.32
C VAL A 39 -3.97 5.98 -12.15
N ILE A 40 -4.12 5.08 -11.18
CA ILE A 40 -3.26 5.01 -9.99
C ILE A 40 -2.48 3.70 -10.02
N VAL A 41 -1.15 3.79 -10.03
CA VAL A 41 -0.25 2.64 -10.03
C VAL A 41 0.17 2.32 -8.60
N GLY A 42 -0.31 1.22 -8.07
CA GLY A 42 -0.11 0.75 -6.70
C GLY A 42 -1.31 1.07 -5.79
N SER A 43 -1.69 0.11 -4.98
CA SER A 43 -2.82 0.17 -4.03
C SER A 43 -2.38 0.38 -2.57
N GLY A 44 -1.09 0.65 -2.34
CA GLY A 44 -0.53 0.91 -1.02
C GLY A 44 -0.97 2.24 -0.41
N ALA A 45 -0.24 2.73 0.61
CA ALA A 45 -0.60 3.93 1.37
C ALA A 45 -0.89 5.14 0.47
N GLY A 46 0.00 5.46 -0.47
CA GLY A 46 -0.20 6.60 -1.38
C GLY A 46 -1.37 6.38 -2.34
N GLY A 47 -1.39 5.21 -3.00
CA GLY A 47 -2.40 4.92 -4.02
C GLY A 47 -3.81 4.76 -3.46
N GLY A 48 -3.96 4.06 -2.33
CA GLY A 48 -5.26 3.87 -1.70
C GLY A 48 -5.92 5.18 -1.26
N ASN A 49 -5.14 6.08 -0.63
CA ASN A 49 -5.65 7.39 -0.22
C ASN A 49 -6.04 8.25 -1.44
N SER A 50 -5.16 8.31 -2.44
CA SER A 50 -5.46 9.05 -3.68
C SER A 50 -6.71 8.51 -4.37
N ALA A 51 -6.87 7.19 -4.40
CA ALA A 51 -8.02 6.55 -5.04
C ALA A 51 -9.34 6.91 -4.37
N GLU A 52 -9.40 6.85 -3.03
CA GLU A 52 -10.62 7.20 -2.30
C GLU A 52 -11.00 8.66 -2.54
N ILE A 53 -10.05 9.58 -2.32
CA ILE A 53 -10.31 11.02 -2.45
C ILE A 53 -10.76 11.38 -3.88
N LEU A 54 -10.09 10.84 -4.90
CA LEU A 54 -10.40 11.17 -6.29
C LEU A 54 -11.71 10.52 -6.76
N ALA A 55 -12.01 9.30 -6.31
CA ALA A 55 -13.28 8.65 -6.65
C ALA A 55 -14.46 9.33 -5.95
N GLU A 56 -14.32 9.72 -4.68
CA GLU A 56 -15.34 10.49 -3.95
C GLU A 56 -15.57 11.88 -4.57
N ALA A 57 -14.56 12.45 -5.23
CA ALA A 57 -14.70 13.67 -6.02
C ALA A 57 -15.41 13.45 -7.39
N GLY A 58 -15.86 12.22 -7.69
CA GLY A 58 -16.61 11.88 -8.90
C GLY A 58 -15.75 11.55 -10.12
N LEU A 59 -14.44 11.40 -9.98
CA LEU A 59 -13.56 11.01 -11.09
C LEU A 59 -13.63 9.50 -11.33
N LYS A 60 -13.57 9.11 -12.60
CA LYS A 60 -13.41 7.70 -12.99
C LYS A 60 -11.98 7.25 -12.70
N VAL A 61 -11.80 6.49 -11.63
CA VAL A 61 -10.48 6.03 -11.14
C VAL A 61 -10.27 4.56 -11.49
N ILE A 62 -9.09 4.24 -12.03
CA ILE A 62 -8.60 2.86 -12.15
C ILE A 62 -7.35 2.70 -11.29
N ILE A 63 -7.36 1.71 -10.39
CA ILE A 63 -6.24 1.32 -9.55
C ILE A 63 -5.60 0.07 -10.14
N VAL A 64 -4.30 0.09 -10.37
CA VAL A 64 -3.53 -1.05 -10.89
C VAL A 64 -2.60 -1.58 -9.79
N GLU A 65 -2.75 -2.85 -9.43
CA GLU A 65 -1.94 -3.52 -8.42
C GLU A 65 -1.28 -4.79 -9.00
N GLU A 66 0.01 -4.93 -8.81
CA GLU A 66 0.76 -6.10 -9.27
C GLU A 66 0.43 -7.36 -8.47
N GLY A 67 0.18 -7.19 -7.17
CA GLY A 67 -0.09 -8.27 -6.25
C GLY A 67 -1.52 -8.81 -6.34
N PRO A 68 -1.76 -9.96 -5.69
CA PRO A 68 -3.10 -10.54 -5.61
C PRO A 68 -4.00 -9.76 -4.66
N LEU A 69 -5.29 -9.87 -4.86
CA LEU A 69 -6.28 -9.61 -3.83
C LEU A 69 -6.26 -10.77 -2.84
N GLN A 70 -6.04 -10.46 -1.57
CA GLN A 70 -6.15 -11.39 -0.45
C GLN A 70 -6.97 -10.70 0.65
N THR A 71 -7.95 -11.37 1.17
CA THR A 71 -8.83 -10.86 2.24
C THR A 71 -8.58 -11.61 3.56
N SER A 72 -9.30 -11.28 4.61
CA SER A 72 -9.25 -12.01 5.88
C SER A 72 -9.48 -13.50 5.74
N LYS A 73 -10.27 -13.94 4.76
CA LYS A 73 -10.53 -15.36 4.45
C LYS A 73 -9.29 -16.12 3.96
N ASP A 74 -8.33 -15.39 3.38
CA ASP A 74 -7.12 -15.96 2.79
C ASP A 74 -5.91 -15.95 3.73
N PHE A 75 -5.99 -15.21 4.84
CA PHE A 75 -4.87 -15.06 5.79
C PHE A 75 -4.87 -16.21 6.81
N GLN A 76 -3.87 -17.08 6.72
CA GLN A 76 -3.77 -18.31 7.50
C GLN A 76 -2.79 -18.24 8.67
N MET A 77 -2.21 -17.08 8.96
CA MET A 77 -1.19 -16.89 9.99
C MET A 77 0.04 -17.81 9.81
N LYS A 78 0.36 -18.16 8.57
CA LYS A 78 1.51 -19.00 8.21
C LYS A 78 2.49 -18.19 7.38
N GLU A 79 3.73 -18.09 7.86
CA GLU A 79 4.76 -17.26 7.20
C GLU A 79 5.15 -17.76 5.81
N ASP A 80 5.29 -19.06 5.62
CA ASP A 80 5.64 -19.69 4.34
C ASP A 80 4.60 -19.35 3.24
N GLU A 81 3.32 -19.41 3.59
CA GLU A 81 2.24 -19.00 2.69
C GLU A 81 2.21 -17.48 2.47
N ALA A 82 2.34 -16.69 3.53
CA ALA A 82 2.29 -15.25 3.46
C ALA A 82 3.47 -14.67 2.65
N TYR A 83 4.70 -15.13 2.89
CA TYR A 83 5.87 -14.64 2.16
C TYR A 83 5.76 -14.89 0.65
N SER A 84 5.26 -16.05 0.26
CA SER A 84 5.09 -16.38 -1.15
C SER A 84 3.99 -15.57 -1.86
N LYS A 85 2.93 -15.19 -1.15
CA LYS A 85 1.74 -14.54 -1.70
C LYS A 85 1.74 -13.02 -1.55
N LEU A 86 2.23 -12.49 -0.42
CA LEU A 86 2.05 -11.09 -0.02
C LEU A 86 3.30 -10.23 -0.19
N TYR A 87 4.46 -10.83 -0.45
CA TYR A 87 5.74 -10.12 -0.51
C TYR A 87 6.37 -10.16 -1.89
N GLN A 88 7.08 -9.12 -2.25
CA GLN A 88 7.91 -9.10 -3.45
C GLN A 88 8.99 -10.19 -3.36
N GLU A 89 9.12 -10.95 -4.47
CA GLU A 89 10.12 -12.02 -4.59
C GLU A 89 10.05 -13.02 -3.43
N SER A 90 8.83 -13.28 -2.92
CA SER A 90 8.60 -14.18 -1.77
C SER A 90 9.45 -13.85 -0.54
N SER A 91 9.60 -12.55 -0.24
CA SER A 91 10.47 -11.96 0.81
C SER A 91 11.98 -12.15 0.60
N ALA A 92 12.41 -12.61 -0.56
CA ALA A 92 13.82 -12.82 -0.87
C ALA A 92 14.55 -11.57 -1.40
N ARG A 93 13.82 -10.45 -1.61
CA ARG A 93 14.42 -9.20 -2.10
C ARG A 93 15.49 -8.70 -1.13
N GLN A 94 16.63 -8.33 -1.68
CA GLN A 94 17.78 -7.83 -0.89
C GLN A 94 18.63 -6.87 -1.72
N THR A 95 19.53 -6.16 -1.05
CA THR A 95 20.54 -5.33 -1.72
C THR A 95 21.51 -6.21 -2.54
N LYS A 96 22.21 -5.61 -3.52
CA LYS A 96 23.13 -6.33 -4.41
C LYS A 96 24.24 -7.07 -3.64
N ASP A 97 24.70 -6.47 -2.57
CA ASP A 97 25.71 -7.04 -1.68
C ASP A 97 25.13 -8.06 -0.65
N ARG A 98 23.81 -8.25 -0.69
CA ARG A 98 23.05 -9.13 0.24
C ARG A 98 23.09 -8.69 1.70
N GLY A 99 23.55 -7.49 1.99
CA GLY A 99 23.68 -6.98 3.37
C GLY A 99 22.34 -6.64 4.01
N ILE A 100 21.32 -6.25 3.22
CA ILE A 100 20.02 -5.82 3.73
C ILE A 100 18.90 -6.56 3.01
N LYS A 101 18.03 -7.22 3.78
CA LYS A 101 16.76 -7.75 3.28
C LYS A 101 15.73 -6.64 3.19
N ILE A 102 14.97 -6.61 2.09
CA ILE A 102 13.96 -5.59 1.81
C ILE A 102 12.58 -6.25 1.82
N PHE A 103 11.85 -6.08 2.92
CA PHE A 103 10.46 -6.53 3.00
C PHE A 103 9.56 -5.50 2.32
N GLN A 104 8.98 -5.89 1.21
CA GLN A 104 8.06 -5.05 0.44
C GLN A 104 6.77 -5.80 0.16
N GLY A 105 5.63 -5.19 0.51
CA GLY A 105 4.32 -5.76 0.22
C GLY A 105 4.04 -5.78 -1.28
N ARG A 106 3.47 -6.88 -1.75
CA ARG A 106 2.98 -7.10 -3.10
C ARG A 106 1.63 -7.78 -3.03
N MET A 107 0.62 -6.99 -2.72
CA MET A 107 -0.79 -7.38 -2.59
C MET A 107 -1.67 -6.15 -2.69
N VAL A 108 -2.96 -6.30 -2.90
CA VAL A 108 -3.90 -5.19 -2.71
C VAL A 108 -3.77 -4.66 -1.29
N GLY A 109 -3.47 -3.37 -1.18
CA GLY A 109 -3.08 -2.75 0.10
C GLY A 109 -1.58 -2.51 0.24
N GLY A 110 -0.75 -3.10 -0.62
CA GLY A 110 0.71 -2.92 -0.62
C GLY A 110 1.35 -3.15 0.74
N GLY A 111 2.31 -2.31 1.11
CA GLY A 111 3.01 -2.39 2.41
C GLY A 111 2.11 -2.23 3.63
N THR A 112 0.94 -1.57 3.50
CA THR A 112 -0.01 -1.43 4.61
C THR A 112 -0.67 -2.75 4.98
N GLY A 113 -0.72 -3.72 4.05
CA GLY A 113 -1.22 -5.08 4.30
C GLY A 113 -0.29 -5.93 5.15
N ILE A 114 1.01 -5.65 5.17
CA ILE A 114 2.03 -6.46 5.83
C ILE A 114 2.82 -5.74 6.93
N ASN A 115 2.66 -4.43 7.13
CA ASN A 115 3.35 -3.68 8.16
C ASN A 115 2.85 -4.03 9.58
N TRP A 116 3.58 -3.55 10.61
CA TRP A 116 3.26 -3.80 12.02
C TRP A 116 2.44 -2.68 12.65
N THR A 117 1.77 -1.85 11.84
CA THR A 117 0.77 -0.86 12.26
C THR A 117 1.27 0.30 13.11
N THR A 118 2.57 0.43 13.34
CA THR A 118 3.15 1.57 14.05
C THR A 118 2.85 2.86 13.29
N SER A 119 2.28 3.84 13.98
CA SER A 119 1.78 5.07 13.37
C SER A 119 2.26 6.30 14.13
N PHE A 120 3.04 7.14 13.45
CA PHE A 120 3.55 8.41 13.98
C PHE A 120 3.28 9.53 12.99
N ARG A 121 3.03 10.73 13.50
CA ARG A 121 3.10 11.94 12.68
C ARG A 121 4.56 12.21 12.32
N THR A 122 4.80 12.83 11.18
CA THR A 122 6.12 13.35 10.83
C THR A 122 6.58 14.30 11.93
N PRO A 123 7.81 14.13 12.47
CA PRO A 123 8.30 15.01 13.55
C PRO A 123 8.27 16.48 13.14
N PRO A 124 7.90 17.40 14.07
CA PRO A 124 7.84 18.83 13.76
C PRO A 124 9.17 19.39 13.22
N THR A 125 10.30 18.89 13.70
CA THR A 125 11.64 19.25 13.21
C THR A 125 11.86 18.87 11.75
N THR A 126 11.32 17.72 11.31
CA THR A 126 11.38 17.28 9.92
C THR A 126 10.49 18.16 9.03
N LEU A 127 9.27 18.46 9.46
CA LEU A 127 8.38 19.36 8.73
C LEU A 127 8.99 20.77 8.60
N LYS A 128 9.59 21.27 9.66
CA LYS A 128 10.32 22.55 9.64
C LYS A 128 11.47 22.50 8.63
N TYR A 129 12.29 21.45 8.65
CA TYR A 129 13.38 21.27 7.71
C TYR A 129 12.88 21.25 6.25
N TRP A 130 11.79 20.55 5.95
CA TRP A 130 11.22 20.52 4.61
C TRP A 130 10.69 21.88 4.16
N SER A 131 9.96 22.58 5.03
CA SER A 131 9.34 23.87 4.67
C SER A 131 10.35 25.01 4.62
N GLU A 132 11.27 25.14 5.57
CA GLU A 132 12.18 26.25 5.71
C GLU A 132 13.50 26.06 4.94
N GLU A 133 14.14 24.87 5.11
CA GLU A 133 15.46 24.63 4.52
C GLU A 133 15.37 24.11 3.08
N MET A 134 14.37 23.26 2.79
CA MET A 134 14.17 22.71 1.44
C MET A 134 13.18 23.54 0.60
N GLY A 135 12.48 24.51 1.19
CA GLY A 135 11.51 25.35 0.51
C GLY A 135 10.26 24.61 -0.01
N VAL A 136 9.92 23.47 0.58
CA VAL A 136 8.74 22.67 0.17
C VAL A 136 7.49 23.34 0.74
N LYS A 137 6.63 23.86 -0.14
CA LYS A 137 5.38 24.50 0.24
C LYS A 137 4.31 23.47 0.62
N GLY A 138 3.45 23.83 1.58
CA GLY A 138 2.34 22.96 2.01
C GLY A 138 2.74 21.90 3.05
N PHE A 139 3.96 21.97 3.61
CA PHE A 139 4.51 20.98 4.54
C PHE A 139 4.88 21.56 5.91
N SER A 140 4.46 22.76 6.25
CA SER A 140 4.57 23.25 7.63
C SER A 140 3.69 22.42 8.56
N ALA A 141 3.97 22.48 9.86
CA ALA A 141 3.21 21.71 10.87
C ALA A 141 1.71 22.05 10.84
N ASP A 142 1.37 23.34 10.64
CA ASP A 142 -0.02 23.79 10.59
C ASP A 142 -0.73 23.35 9.31
N GLU A 143 -0.06 23.42 8.16
CA GLU A 143 -0.61 22.95 6.88
C GLU A 143 -0.82 21.44 6.85
N MET A 144 0.06 20.67 7.51
CA MET A 144 -0.03 19.20 7.57
C MET A 144 -1.02 18.70 8.63
N ARG A 145 -1.37 19.50 9.65
CA ARG A 145 -2.25 19.08 10.74
C ARG A 145 -3.57 18.50 10.28
N PRO A 146 -4.37 19.11 9.39
CA PRO A 146 -5.64 18.59 8.97
C PRO A 146 -5.50 17.23 8.22
N TRP A 147 -4.40 17.03 7.52
CA TRP A 147 -4.12 15.77 6.83
C TRP A 147 -3.75 14.64 7.79
N PHE A 148 -3.00 14.93 8.84
CA PHE A 148 -2.73 13.97 9.91
C PHE A 148 -4.02 13.59 10.65
N GLU A 149 -4.85 14.55 11.01
CA GLU A 149 -6.13 14.32 11.69
C GLU A 149 -7.09 13.49 10.81
N TRP A 150 -7.16 13.80 9.53
CA TRP A 150 -7.92 12.99 8.57
C TRP A 150 -7.41 11.54 8.52
N ALA A 151 -6.11 11.35 8.39
CA ALA A 151 -5.50 10.02 8.33
C ALA A 151 -5.70 9.25 9.65
N GLU A 152 -5.50 9.89 10.79
CA GLU A 152 -5.72 9.28 12.11
C GLU A 152 -7.16 8.80 12.28
N LYS A 153 -8.13 9.61 11.89
CA LYS A 153 -9.55 9.25 11.91
C LYS A 153 -9.84 8.12 10.92
N ARG A 154 -9.33 8.23 9.69
CA ARG A 154 -9.60 7.27 8.61
C ARG A 154 -9.04 5.90 8.89
N TYR A 155 -7.83 5.82 9.46
CA TYR A 155 -7.14 4.59 9.81
C TYR A 155 -7.35 4.16 11.26
N LYS A 156 -8.22 4.84 12.00
CA LYS A 156 -8.49 4.57 13.43
C LYS A 156 -7.22 4.48 14.25
N ILE A 157 -6.29 5.41 14.02
CA ILE A 157 -5.02 5.46 14.75
C ILE A 157 -5.31 5.83 16.20
N GLN A 158 -4.88 4.97 17.11
CA GLN A 158 -5.08 5.15 18.54
C GLN A 158 -3.89 4.58 19.32
N GLN A 159 -3.71 5.05 20.53
CA GLN A 159 -2.70 4.50 21.41
C GLN A 159 -2.95 3.01 21.63
N TRP A 160 -1.89 2.22 21.63
CA TRP A 160 -1.98 0.77 21.84
C TRP A 160 -2.56 0.44 23.21
N THR A 161 -3.65 -0.29 23.25
CA THR A 161 -4.42 -0.59 24.48
C THR A 161 -4.08 -1.93 25.10
N VAL A 162 -3.42 -2.83 24.35
CA VAL A 162 -3.00 -4.13 24.87
C VAL A 162 -1.85 -3.93 25.86
N PRO A 163 -1.87 -4.61 27.03
CA PRO A 163 -0.76 -4.54 27.97
C PRO A 163 0.58 -4.91 27.33
N PRO A 164 1.68 -4.23 27.67
CA PRO A 164 2.97 -4.53 27.11
C PRO A 164 3.43 -5.94 27.52
N ASN A 165 4.13 -6.61 26.62
CA ASN A 165 4.77 -7.89 26.92
C ASN A 165 6.02 -7.70 27.80
N ALA A 166 6.61 -8.81 28.28
CA ALA A 166 7.76 -8.78 29.19
C ALA A 166 8.96 -7.98 28.63
N ASN A 167 9.25 -8.06 27.32
CA ASN A 167 10.34 -7.31 26.70
C ASN A 167 10.08 -5.79 26.75
N ASN A 168 8.86 -5.38 26.42
CA ASN A 168 8.50 -3.97 26.47
C ASN A 168 8.47 -3.44 27.91
N ILE A 169 8.03 -4.24 28.88
CA ILE A 169 8.08 -3.87 30.30
C ILE A 169 9.55 -3.71 30.77
N ALA A 170 10.46 -4.56 30.31
CA ALA A 170 11.88 -4.43 30.65
C ALA A 170 12.47 -3.11 30.09
N LEU A 171 12.11 -2.75 28.86
CA LEU A 171 12.52 -1.48 28.26
C LEU A 171 11.95 -0.27 29.04
N GLU A 172 10.63 -0.30 29.35
CA GLU A 172 9.96 0.71 30.17
C GLU A 172 10.70 0.95 31.50
N LYS A 173 10.94 -0.12 32.27
CA LYS A 173 11.68 -0.05 33.53
C LYS A 173 13.13 0.45 33.36
N GLY A 174 13.77 0.09 32.26
CA GLY A 174 15.10 0.58 31.93
C GLY A 174 15.12 2.08 31.68
N CYS A 175 14.16 2.59 30.90
CA CYS A 175 13.98 4.01 30.62
C CYS A 175 13.69 4.79 31.91
N GLU A 176 12.78 4.31 32.75
CA GLU A 176 12.48 4.92 34.05
C GLU A 176 13.73 5.05 34.93
N LYS A 177 14.50 3.98 35.01
CA LYS A 177 15.75 3.92 35.79
C LYS A 177 16.82 4.92 35.32
N LEU A 178 16.83 5.18 34.01
CA LEU A 178 17.78 6.10 33.37
C LEU A 178 17.24 7.53 33.24
N GLY A 179 16.01 7.79 33.66
CA GLY A 179 15.33 9.07 33.45
C GLY A 179 15.08 9.41 31.98
N ALA A 180 15.06 8.39 31.12
CA ALA A 180 14.76 8.53 29.68
C ALA A 180 13.25 8.55 29.43
N SER A 181 12.81 9.33 28.44
CA SER A 181 11.40 9.34 28.03
C SER A 181 11.02 8.05 27.33
N TRP A 182 9.82 7.58 27.61
CA TRP A 182 9.23 6.43 26.93
C TRP A 182 7.73 6.64 26.76
N GLY A 183 7.10 5.84 25.91
CA GLY A 183 5.66 5.91 25.72
C GLY A 183 5.12 4.76 24.89
N LYS A 184 3.82 4.50 25.01
CA LYS A 184 3.12 3.53 24.18
C LYS A 184 2.97 4.07 22.77
N ILE A 185 3.26 3.23 21.77
CA ILE A 185 3.08 3.59 20.37
C ILE A 185 1.59 3.70 20.00
N SER A 186 1.28 4.55 19.04
CA SER A 186 -0.02 4.55 18.37
C SER A 186 -0.01 3.56 17.22
N ARG A 187 -1.16 2.92 16.97
CA ARG A 187 -1.33 1.90 15.94
C ARG A 187 -2.64 2.07 15.18
N ASN A 188 -2.62 1.79 13.87
CA ASN A 188 -3.82 1.79 13.04
C ASN A 188 -4.57 0.44 13.15
N VAL A 189 -5.22 0.23 14.28
CA VAL A 189 -5.96 -1.00 14.59
C VAL A 189 -7.34 -0.70 15.18
N ASN A 190 -8.29 -1.60 14.92
CA ASN A 190 -9.63 -1.55 15.47
C ASN A 190 -10.05 -2.98 15.88
N GLY A 191 -10.30 -3.21 17.17
CA GLY A 191 -10.67 -4.53 17.69
C GLY A 191 -9.54 -5.58 17.54
N CYS A 192 -8.29 -5.20 17.79
CA CYS A 192 -7.15 -6.11 17.70
C CYS A 192 -7.24 -7.18 18.80
N LEU A 193 -7.09 -8.43 18.40
CA LEU A 193 -7.07 -9.61 19.29
C LEU A 193 -5.64 -10.02 19.71
N ASP A 194 -4.64 -9.19 19.43
CA ASP A 194 -3.22 -9.44 19.75
C ASP A 194 -2.67 -10.77 19.22
N LEU A 195 -3.08 -11.13 18.00
CA LEU A 195 -2.68 -12.39 17.37
C LEU A 195 -1.18 -12.45 17.02
N GLY A 196 -0.50 -11.29 16.93
CA GLY A 196 0.94 -11.23 16.62
C GLY A 196 1.31 -11.45 15.15
N TYR A 197 0.35 -11.60 14.24
CA TYR A 197 0.57 -11.96 12.83
C TYR A 197 0.37 -10.80 11.86
N CYS A 198 0.65 -9.57 12.25
CA CYS A 198 0.46 -8.40 11.38
C CYS A 198 1.21 -8.53 10.04
N GLY A 199 2.41 -9.10 10.04
CA GLY A 199 3.22 -9.30 8.84
C GLY A 199 2.68 -10.34 7.85
N THR A 200 1.77 -11.21 8.26
CA THR A 200 1.20 -12.27 7.42
C THR A 200 -0.24 -12.01 6.96
N GLY A 201 -0.71 -10.76 7.15
CA GLY A 201 -2.10 -10.38 6.94
C GLY A 201 -2.93 -10.56 8.22
N CYS A 202 -3.99 -9.76 8.35
CA CYS A 202 -4.84 -9.76 9.54
C CYS A 202 -6.14 -10.55 9.28
N PRO A 203 -6.31 -11.75 9.84
CA PRO A 203 -7.47 -12.60 9.54
C PRO A 203 -8.79 -12.10 10.14
N VAL A 204 -8.74 -11.07 10.99
CA VAL A 204 -9.93 -10.49 11.65
C VAL A 204 -10.18 -9.02 11.23
N ASN A 205 -9.54 -8.53 10.17
CA ASN A 205 -9.64 -7.14 9.69
C ASN A 205 -9.39 -6.05 10.75
N ALA A 206 -8.76 -6.41 11.87
CA ALA A 206 -8.44 -5.44 12.93
C ALA A 206 -7.40 -4.41 12.45
N LYS A 207 -6.43 -4.84 11.63
CA LYS A 207 -5.45 -3.94 11.02
C LYS A 207 -6.12 -3.06 9.97
N GLN A 208 -6.11 -1.75 10.21
CA GLN A 208 -6.72 -0.75 9.34
C GLN A 208 -5.76 -0.38 8.21
N SER A 209 -5.47 -1.34 7.33
CA SER A 209 -4.70 -1.13 6.10
C SER A 209 -5.55 -0.47 5.03
N THR A 210 -4.95 -0.03 3.91
CA THR A 210 -5.72 0.46 2.76
C THR A 210 -6.67 -0.59 2.20
N LEU A 211 -6.34 -1.89 2.32
CA LEU A 211 -7.23 -3.00 1.94
C LEU A 211 -8.60 -2.95 2.63
N VAL A 212 -8.64 -2.58 3.90
CA VAL A 212 -9.89 -2.55 4.68
C VAL A 212 -10.45 -1.14 4.89
N THR A 213 -9.77 -0.12 4.42
CA THR A 213 -10.17 1.29 4.57
C THR A 213 -10.38 1.98 3.23
N THR A 214 -9.34 2.56 2.66
CA THR A 214 -9.43 3.46 1.51
C THR A 214 -9.71 2.75 0.18
N ILE A 215 -9.25 1.53 -0.02
CA ILE A 215 -9.63 0.75 -1.22
C ILE A 215 -11.14 0.46 -1.24
N PRO A 216 -11.75 -0.09 -0.18
CA PRO A 216 -13.21 -0.18 -0.08
C PRO A 216 -13.94 1.14 -0.29
N GLY A 217 -13.41 2.25 0.26
CA GLY A 217 -13.98 3.59 0.05
C GLY A 217 -13.99 4.00 -1.42
N ALA A 218 -12.84 3.86 -2.10
CA ALA A 218 -12.71 4.13 -3.53
C ALA A 218 -13.66 3.27 -4.38
N LEU A 219 -13.74 1.97 -4.09
CA LEU A 219 -14.60 1.05 -4.84
C LEU A 219 -16.09 1.32 -4.64
N LYS A 220 -16.50 1.69 -3.43
CA LYS A 220 -17.87 2.16 -3.14
C LYS A 220 -18.21 3.44 -3.91
N ALA A 221 -17.22 4.31 -4.10
CA ALA A 221 -17.35 5.53 -4.92
C ALA A 221 -17.23 5.27 -6.44
N GLY A 222 -17.19 4.01 -6.89
CA GLY A 222 -17.20 3.62 -8.30
C GLY A 222 -15.84 3.41 -8.95
N ALA A 223 -14.75 3.47 -8.21
CA ALA A 223 -13.42 3.12 -8.75
C ALA A 223 -13.36 1.65 -9.20
N THR A 224 -12.43 1.35 -10.11
CA THR A 224 -12.13 -0.01 -10.55
C THR A 224 -10.75 -0.43 -10.04
N LEU A 225 -10.65 -1.61 -9.45
CA LEU A 225 -9.39 -2.23 -9.05
C LEU A 225 -9.00 -3.32 -10.06
N ILE A 226 -7.78 -3.27 -10.55
CA ILE A 226 -7.18 -4.34 -11.35
C ILE A 226 -6.04 -4.96 -10.55
N SER A 227 -6.23 -6.17 -10.05
CA SER A 227 -5.19 -6.93 -9.36
C SER A 227 -4.43 -7.86 -10.31
N LYS A 228 -3.26 -8.33 -9.90
CA LYS A 228 -2.33 -9.14 -10.71
C LYS A 228 -2.03 -8.48 -12.07
N ALA A 229 -1.90 -7.18 -12.07
CA ALA A 229 -1.53 -6.36 -13.22
C ALA A 229 -0.26 -5.56 -12.92
N ARG A 230 0.85 -5.95 -13.54
CA ARG A 230 2.14 -5.26 -13.38
C ARG A 230 2.21 -4.07 -14.32
N ALA A 231 2.30 -2.88 -13.78
CA ALA A 231 2.63 -1.68 -14.56
C ALA A 231 4.07 -1.77 -15.08
N GLU A 232 4.25 -1.67 -16.38
CA GLU A 232 5.56 -1.81 -17.02
C GLU A 232 6.18 -0.46 -17.36
N ASP A 233 5.53 0.30 -18.21
CA ASP A 233 6.02 1.57 -18.71
C ASP A 233 4.89 2.54 -19.08
N PHE A 234 5.23 3.82 -19.17
CA PHE A 234 4.38 4.87 -19.73
C PHE A 234 4.71 5.11 -21.20
N VAL A 235 3.67 5.33 -21.99
CA VAL A 235 3.81 5.82 -23.36
C VAL A 235 3.63 7.33 -23.34
N LEU A 236 4.58 8.04 -23.95
CA LEU A 236 4.52 9.49 -24.11
C LEU A 236 4.26 9.86 -25.56
N THR A 237 3.40 10.86 -25.75
CA THR A 237 3.16 11.50 -27.05
C THR A 237 3.35 13.01 -26.89
N LYS A 238 4.27 13.60 -27.63
CA LYS A 238 4.60 15.04 -27.54
C LYS A 238 4.87 15.50 -26.11
N GLY A 239 5.63 14.69 -25.33
CA GLY A 239 6.03 15.00 -23.95
C GLY A 239 4.96 14.83 -22.89
N LYS A 240 3.77 14.30 -23.23
CA LYS A 240 2.69 13.99 -22.29
C LYS A 240 2.48 12.48 -22.21
N ILE A 241 2.29 11.96 -21.01
CA ILE A 241 1.89 10.56 -20.81
C ILE A 241 0.48 10.39 -21.38
N THR A 242 0.31 9.43 -22.26
CA THR A 242 -0.97 9.14 -22.95
C THR A 242 -1.51 7.75 -22.65
N GLU A 243 -0.66 6.85 -22.19
CA GLU A 243 -1.06 5.46 -21.91
C GLU A 243 -0.13 4.88 -20.83
N LEU A 244 -0.68 4.06 -19.95
CA LEU A 244 0.04 3.13 -19.09
C LEU A 244 -0.06 1.74 -19.70
N LYS A 245 1.07 1.07 -19.89
CA LYS A 245 1.11 -0.34 -20.26
C LYS A 245 1.27 -1.20 -19.03
N CYS A 246 0.41 -2.20 -18.92
CA CYS A 246 0.47 -3.20 -17.86
C CYS A 246 0.48 -4.59 -18.47
N ARG A 247 1.07 -5.52 -17.74
CA ARG A 247 1.08 -6.93 -18.09
C ARG A 247 0.30 -7.72 -17.05
N ALA A 248 -0.66 -8.52 -17.53
CA ALA A 248 -1.36 -9.45 -16.65
C ALA A 248 -0.39 -10.51 -16.14
N MET A 249 -0.53 -10.90 -14.89
CA MET A 249 0.28 -11.92 -14.25
C MET A 249 -0.47 -13.25 -14.28
N THR A 250 0.27 -14.36 -14.13
CA THR A 250 -0.34 -15.70 -13.96
C THR A 250 -1.16 -15.78 -12.64
N PRO A 251 -2.00 -16.80 -12.44
CA PRO A 251 -2.75 -16.97 -11.19
C PRO A 251 -1.89 -16.96 -9.93
N ARG A 252 -0.67 -17.49 -9.98
CA ARG A 252 0.30 -17.39 -8.87
C ARG A 252 0.87 -15.98 -8.69
N GLY A 253 0.67 -15.11 -9.69
CA GLY A 253 1.08 -13.72 -9.66
C GLY A 253 2.59 -13.46 -9.81
N ASN A 254 3.42 -14.45 -10.04
CA ASN A 254 4.89 -14.34 -10.03
C ASN A 254 5.51 -14.14 -11.42
N VAL A 255 4.83 -14.54 -12.47
CA VAL A 255 5.29 -14.37 -13.86
C VAL A 255 4.19 -13.77 -14.74
N PRO A 256 4.54 -13.06 -15.83
CA PRO A 256 3.57 -12.57 -16.79
C PRO A 256 2.82 -13.70 -17.51
N SER A 257 1.51 -13.48 -17.76
CA SER A 257 0.66 -14.43 -18.52
C SER A 257 0.74 -14.24 -20.04
N GLY A 258 1.39 -13.16 -20.50
CA GLY A 258 1.45 -12.77 -21.91
C GLY A 258 0.36 -11.78 -22.34
N ARG A 259 -0.69 -11.54 -21.52
CA ARG A 259 -1.77 -10.59 -21.84
C ARG A 259 -1.39 -9.18 -21.47
N LEU A 260 -1.80 -8.22 -22.31
CA LEU A 260 -1.54 -6.80 -22.13
C LEU A 260 -2.80 -6.05 -21.68
N ILE A 261 -2.60 -5.06 -20.84
CA ILE A 261 -3.62 -4.10 -20.46
C ILE A 261 -3.06 -2.72 -20.74
N LYS A 262 -3.73 -1.96 -21.59
CA LYS A 262 -3.41 -0.58 -21.92
C LYS A 262 -4.44 0.32 -21.28
N ILE A 263 -4.00 1.32 -20.53
CA ILE A 263 -4.93 2.23 -19.86
C ILE A 263 -4.60 3.64 -20.25
N LYS A 264 -5.59 4.32 -20.87
CA LYS A 264 -5.51 5.73 -21.23
C LYS A 264 -6.20 6.56 -20.17
N ALA A 265 -5.57 7.66 -19.78
CA ALA A 265 -6.14 8.57 -18.80
C ALA A 265 -5.67 10.01 -19.02
N SER A 266 -6.39 10.95 -18.41
CA SER A 266 -5.97 12.35 -18.36
C SER A 266 -4.86 12.57 -17.35
N HIS A 267 -4.84 11.77 -16.26
CA HIS A 267 -3.90 11.88 -15.15
C HIS A 267 -3.37 10.51 -14.75
N TYR A 268 -2.10 10.47 -14.33
CA TYR A 268 -1.42 9.26 -13.90
C TYR A 268 -0.75 9.50 -12.54
N VAL A 269 -1.13 8.73 -11.54
CA VAL A 269 -0.56 8.76 -10.19
C VAL A 269 0.36 7.56 -10.01
N LEU A 270 1.64 7.80 -9.77
CA LEU A 270 2.63 6.76 -9.57
C LEU A 270 2.87 6.56 -8.07
N ALA A 271 2.29 5.50 -7.52
CA ALA A 271 2.29 5.16 -6.10
C ALA A 271 2.80 3.72 -5.82
N ALA A 272 3.72 3.22 -6.65
CA ALA A 272 4.25 1.86 -6.58
C ALA A 272 5.39 1.66 -5.56
N GLY A 273 5.49 2.56 -4.57
CA GLY A 273 6.52 2.53 -3.52
C GLY A 273 7.91 2.97 -3.99
N ALA A 274 8.85 3.03 -3.05
CA ALA A 274 10.17 3.63 -3.25
C ALA A 274 11.05 2.89 -4.28
N ILE A 275 10.77 1.62 -4.58
CA ILE A 275 11.50 0.81 -5.56
C ILE A 275 10.70 0.68 -6.85
N GLY A 276 9.39 0.40 -6.77
CA GLY A 276 8.55 0.18 -7.95
C GLY A 276 8.38 1.44 -8.79
N SER A 277 8.15 2.59 -8.17
CA SER A 277 7.95 3.86 -8.88
C SER A 277 9.16 4.26 -9.73
N PRO A 278 10.39 4.33 -9.19
CA PRO A 278 11.58 4.60 -10.01
C PRO A 278 11.78 3.55 -11.11
N ALA A 279 11.53 2.30 -10.84
CA ALA A 279 11.69 1.23 -11.81
C ALA A 279 10.77 1.40 -13.04
N ILE A 280 9.51 1.84 -12.84
CA ILE A 280 8.59 2.13 -13.93
C ILE A 280 9.07 3.32 -14.76
N LEU A 281 9.50 4.42 -14.13
CA LEU A 281 10.04 5.58 -14.82
C LEU A 281 11.27 5.24 -15.65
N LEU A 282 12.19 4.45 -15.12
CA LEU A 282 13.40 4.02 -15.82
C LEU A 282 13.08 3.06 -16.99
N ARG A 283 12.11 2.17 -16.85
CA ARG A 283 11.67 1.30 -17.95
C ARG A 283 10.99 2.06 -19.08
N SER A 284 10.31 3.16 -18.75
CA SER A 284 9.67 4.00 -19.76
C SER A 284 10.70 4.65 -20.71
N ALA A 285 11.99 4.66 -20.35
CA ALA A 285 13.13 5.07 -21.16
C ALA A 285 13.04 6.50 -21.74
N GLU A 286 12.15 7.33 -21.20
CA GLU A 286 11.91 8.70 -21.66
C GLU A 286 12.71 9.71 -20.85
N LYS A 287 13.60 10.45 -21.51
CA LYS A 287 14.46 11.45 -20.86
C LYS A 287 13.67 12.49 -20.06
N SER A 288 12.48 12.85 -20.54
CA SER A 288 11.60 13.83 -19.88
C SER A 288 11.08 13.36 -18.51
N LEU A 289 11.05 12.05 -18.25
CA LEU A 289 10.68 11.47 -16.96
C LEU A 289 11.86 11.41 -15.98
N ASN A 290 13.09 11.62 -16.47
CA ASN A 290 14.29 11.62 -15.65
C ASN A 290 15.30 12.68 -16.17
N PRO A 291 14.92 13.96 -16.22
CA PRO A 291 15.72 15.01 -16.89
C PRO A 291 17.09 15.23 -16.24
N HIS A 292 17.22 14.93 -14.96
CA HIS A 292 18.46 15.10 -14.19
C HIS A 292 19.20 13.80 -13.91
N GLY A 293 18.74 12.65 -14.41
CA GLY A 293 19.35 11.35 -14.15
C GLY A 293 19.28 10.86 -12.71
N LEU A 294 18.40 11.45 -11.87
CA LEU A 294 18.36 11.18 -10.43
C LEU A 294 17.35 10.10 -10.03
N VAL A 295 16.48 9.69 -10.95
CA VAL A 295 15.48 8.64 -10.65
C VAL A 295 16.18 7.33 -10.27
N GLY A 296 15.87 6.81 -9.09
CA GLY A 296 16.44 5.55 -8.58
C GLY A 296 17.87 5.63 -8.04
N THR A 297 18.51 6.82 -8.04
CA THR A 297 19.90 6.96 -7.55
C THR A 297 20.00 7.10 -6.03
N ARG A 298 18.90 7.44 -5.35
CA ARG A 298 18.84 7.60 -3.90
C ARG A 298 17.65 6.82 -3.36
N THR A 299 17.93 5.69 -2.72
CA THR A 299 16.92 4.87 -2.06
C THR A 299 17.21 4.85 -0.57
N PHE A 300 16.24 5.29 0.22
CA PHE A 300 16.31 5.23 1.66
C PHE A 300 15.38 4.13 2.15
N LEU A 301 15.87 3.30 3.05
CA LEU A 301 15.10 2.24 3.67
C LEU A 301 14.79 2.65 5.12
N HIS A 302 13.64 2.21 5.62
CA HIS A 302 13.33 2.30 7.03
C HIS A 302 14.14 1.21 7.76
N PRO A 303 15.18 1.56 8.54
CA PRO A 303 15.95 0.57 9.27
C PRO A 303 15.14 0.04 10.45
N VAL A 304 15.28 -1.24 10.73
CA VAL A 304 14.72 -1.89 11.92
C VAL A 304 15.89 -2.54 12.65
N ASN A 305 16.10 -2.14 13.91
CA ASN A 305 17.10 -2.69 14.81
C ASN A 305 16.47 -3.68 15.79
#